data_fa96a7ddf6b994d639d8c697fc680a48
#
_entry.id   fa96a7ddf6b994d639d8c697fc680a48
#
_cell.length_a   1.000
_cell.length_b   1.000
_cell.length_c   1.000
_cell.angle_alpha   90.00
_cell.angle_beta   90.00
_cell.angle_gamma   90.00
#
_symmetry.space_group_name_H-M   'P 1'
#
loop_
_entity.id
_entity.type
_entity.pdbx_description
1 polymer ?
#
loop_
_entity_poly.entity_id
_entity_poly.type
_entity_poly.pdbx_seq_one_letter_code
_entity_poly.pdbx_strand_id
1 'polypeptide(L)'
;MQYLEEQGIGFDVGVAKVPIVSGAVLFDLPCGDARIRPDKEMGYQACVAGETEAFTLGSTGAGAGATVGKVFGMDKAMKGGLGAYCVKMGELLVGAVVAVNCLGDVIDPASGKIMAGAFQKESFRFLDSEKELFQQCEMTGNRFAGNTTIGAILTNARLTKAQATKVASMAHDGYARTMRPAHTLLDGD
;
A
#
# COMPACT_ATOMS: atom_id res chain seq x y z
N MET A 1 5.67 18.20 -4.11
CA MET A 1 5.48 19.19 -5.19
C MET A 1 6.59 20.23 -5.21
N GLN A 2 6.88 20.92 -4.10
CA GLN A 2 7.93 21.93 -4.02
C GLN A 2 9.29 21.42 -4.55
N TYR A 3 9.77 20.27 -4.09
CA TYR A 3 10.98 19.64 -4.57
C TYR A 3 11.02 19.49 -6.12
N LEU A 4 9.95 18.98 -6.72
CA LEU A 4 9.87 18.82 -8.17
C LEU A 4 9.85 20.15 -8.93
N GLU A 5 9.23 21.16 -8.37
CA GLU A 5 9.22 22.51 -8.93
C GLU A 5 10.64 23.11 -8.92
N GLU A 6 11.39 22.97 -7.83
CA GLU A 6 12.80 23.41 -7.72
C GLU A 6 13.72 22.68 -8.71
N GLN A 7 13.40 21.40 -9.02
CA GLN A 7 14.11 20.62 -10.05
C GLN A 7 13.62 20.90 -11.48
N GLY A 8 12.66 21.81 -11.66
CA GLY A 8 12.09 22.11 -12.97
C GLY A 8 11.31 20.95 -13.58
N ILE A 9 10.79 20.04 -12.77
CA ILE A 9 10.02 18.86 -13.20
C ILE A 9 8.53 19.16 -13.08
N GLY A 10 7.78 19.02 -14.17
CA GLY A 10 6.36 19.25 -14.20
C GLY A 10 5.80 19.37 -15.62
N PHE A 11 4.50 19.54 -15.72
CA PHE A 11 3.82 19.84 -16.97
C PHE A 11 4.11 21.29 -17.36
N ASP A 12 4.56 21.49 -18.60
CA ASP A 12 4.90 22.82 -19.12
C ASP A 12 3.60 23.54 -19.54
N VAL A 13 3.32 24.67 -18.88
CA VAL A 13 2.20 25.55 -19.19
C VAL A 13 2.65 26.86 -19.89
N GLY A 14 3.88 26.91 -20.37
CA GLY A 14 4.49 28.02 -21.08
C GLY A 14 5.16 29.06 -20.19
N VAL A 15 4.56 29.41 -19.08
CA VAL A 15 5.07 30.40 -18.10
C VAL A 15 5.76 29.72 -16.91
N ALA A 16 5.51 28.44 -16.67
CA ALA A 16 6.06 27.65 -15.57
C ALA A 16 5.92 26.16 -15.85
N LYS A 17 6.65 25.33 -15.09
CA LYS A 17 6.40 23.89 -14.99
C LYS A 17 5.63 23.59 -13.71
N VAL A 18 4.48 22.92 -13.86
CA VAL A 18 3.59 22.58 -12.75
C VAL A 18 3.71 21.09 -12.43
N PRO A 19 4.24 20.70 -11.28
CA PRO A 19 4.30 19.32 -10.85
C PRO A 19 2.88 18.75 -10.69
N ILE A 20 2.62 17.61 -11.33
CA ILE A 20 1.37 16.86 -11.17
C ILE A 20 1.71 15.61 -10.36
N VAL A 21 1.26 15.58 -9.12
CA VAL A 21 1.54 14.51 -8.16
C VAL A 21 0.22 13.90 -7.71
N SER A 22 0.00 12.63 -8.09
CA SER A 22 -1.10 11.83 -7.55
C SER A 22 -0.79 11.47 -6.09
N GLY A 23 -1.81 11.45 -5.25
CA GLY A 23 -1.66 11.12 -3.85
C GLY A 23 -2.80 10.25 -3.35
N ALA A 24 -2.49 9.36 -2.43
CA ALA A 24 -3.45 8.60 -1.66
C ALA A 24 -2.96 8.52 -0.22
N VAL A 25 -3.89 8.41 0.73
CA VAL A 25 -3.55 8.29 2.15
C VAL A 25 -3.76 6.86 2.62
N LEU A 26 -2.88 6.42 3.50
CA LEU A 26 -2.97 5.16 4.19
C LEU A 26 -3.45 5.43 5.61
N PHE A 27 -4.52 4.76 6.03
CA PHE A 27 -5.03 4.91 7.39
C PHE A 27 -4.35 3.92 8.33
N ASP A 28 -3.42 4.41 9.14
CA ASP A 28 -2.62 3.63 10.09
C ASP A 28 -2.57 4.27 11.50
N LEU A 29 -3.44 5.22 11.78
CA LEU A 29 -3.49 5.96 13.04
C LEU A 29 -3.55 5.10 14.32
N PRO A 30 -4.10 3.88 14.32
CA PRO A 30 -4.04 3.00 15.48
C PRO A 30 -2.64 2.46 15.81
N CYS A 31 -1.67 2.61 14.90
CA CYS A 31 -0.30 2.13 15.06
C CYS A 31 0.64 3.30 15.39
N GLY A 32 1.21 3.31 16.58
CA GLY A 32 2.11 4.37 17.02
C GLY A 32 1.38 5.59 17.62
N ASP A 33 1.85 6.79 17.29
CA ASP A 33 1.25 8.04 17.77
C ASP A 33 0.42 8.71 16.66
N ALA A 34 -0.88 8.75 16.81
CA ALA A 34 -1.82 9.34 15.86
C ALA A 34 -1.61 10.85 15.60
N ARG A 35 -0.82 11.54 16.41
CA ARG A 35 -0.44 12.95 16.23
C ARG A 35 0.70 13.13 15.23
N ILE A 36 1.49 12.08 14.98
CA ILE A 36 2.61 12.10 14.03
C ILE A 36 2.07 11.70 12.66
N ARG A 37 2.08 12.64 11.72
CA ARG A 37 1.55 12.45 10.35
C ARG A 37 2.51 13.04 9.34
N PRO A 38 2.53 12.48 8.10
CA PRO A 38 3.31 13.07 7.04
C PRO A 38 2.94 14.53 6.80
N ASP A 39 3.92 15.39 6.79
CA ASP A 39 3.78 16.80 6.49
C ASP A 39 4.61 17.19 5.25
N LYS A 40 4.60 18.48 4.94
CA LYS A 40 5.32 19.04 3.80
C LYS A 40 6.84 18.79 3.89
N GLU A 41 7.40 18.94 5.10
CA GLU A 41 8.84 18.78 5.32
C GLU A 41 9.26 17.31 5.18
N MET A 42 8.52 16.39 5.79
CA MET A 42 8.76 14.96 5.63
C MET A 42 8.70 14.53 4.16
N GLY A 43 7.73 15.05 3.39
CA GLY A 43 7.62 14.75 1.97
C GLY A 43 8.78 15.32 1.14
N TYR A 44 9.28 16.50 1.50
CA TYR A 44 10.45 17.10 0.85
C TYR A 44 11.71 16.28 1.14
N GLN A 45 11.97 15.96 2.40
CA GLN A 45 13.12 15.15 2.81
C GLN A 45 13.11 13.75 2.22
N ALA A 46 11.93 13.13 2.07
CA ALA A 46 11.81 11.84 1.40
C ALA A 46 12.26 11.90 -0.08
N CYS A 47 11.98 13.01 -0.77
CA CYS A 47 12.47 13.21 -2.13
C CYS A 47 13.99 13.40 -2.18
N VAL A 48 14.56 14.18 -1.26
CA VAL A 48 16.02 14.39 -1.17
C VAL A 48 16.74 13.08 -0.85
N ALA A 49 16.26 12.34 0.15
CA ALA A 49 16.83 11.05 0.53
C ALA A 49 16.75 10.02 -0.61
N GLY A 50 15.68 10.03 -1.40
CA GLY A 50 15.50 9.13 -2.54
C GLY A 50 16.55 9.26 -3.65
N GLU A 51 17.32 10.35 -3.68
CA GLU A 51 18.41 10.52 -4.64
C GLU A 51 19.71 9.80 -4.22
N THR A 52 19.92 9.64 -2.94
CA THR A 52 21.22 9.24 -2.39
C THR A 52 21.17 7.97 -1.54
N GLU A 53 20.02 7.60 -1.04
CA GLU A 53 19.83 6.47 -0.14
C GLU A 53 19.28 5.24 -0.84
N ALA A 54 19.68 4.07 -0.35
CA ALA A 54 19.10 2.81 -0.82
C ALA A 54 17.62 2.70 -0.39
N PHE A 55 16.78 2.21 -1.29
CA PHE A 55 15.37 1.98 -1.00
C PHE A 55 15.19 0.92 0.10
N THR A 56 14.54 1.29 1.19
CA THR A 56 14.33 0.43 2.35
C THR A 56 12.91 -0.16 2.34
N LEU A 57 12.82 -1.47 2.53
CA LEU A 57 11.55 -2.21 2.63
C LEU A 57 11.08 -2.37 4.08
N GLY A 58 9.83 -2.77 4.26
CA GLY A 58 9.26 -3.12 5.56
C GLY A 58 8.65 -1.93 6.29
N SER A 59 8.96 -1.78 7.58
CA SER A 59 8.36 -0.76 8.47
C SER A 59 9.00 0.62 8.28
N THR A 60 9.04 1.13 7.07
CA THR A 60 9.62 2.42 6.71
C THR A 60 8.68 3.24 5.84
N GLY A 61 8.79 4.57 5.88
CA GLY A 61 7.95 5.48 5.10
C GLY A 61 6.45 5.16 5.26
N ALA A 62 5.74 4.98 4.15
CA ALA A 62 4.31 4.62 4.15
C ALA A 62 4.03 3.24 4.79
N GLY A 63 5.03 2.38 4.95
CA GLY A 63 4.89 1.09 5.63
C GLY A 63 5.06 1.15 7.16
N ALA A 64 5.45 2.30 7.73
CA ALA A 64 5.81 2.43 9.15
C ALA A 64 4.66 2.07 10.10
N GLY A 65 3.43 2.51 9.82
CA GLY A 65 2.23 2.20 10.60
C GLY A 65 1.39 1.06 10.04
N ALA A 66 1.73 0.52 8.88
CA ALA A 66 0.92 -0.48 8.18
C ALA A 66 0.77 -1.79 8.95
N THR A 67 -0.45 -2.36 8.94
CA THR A 67 -0.83 -3.61 9.61
C THR A 67 -1.75 -4.45 8.72
N VAL A 68 -1.76 -5.76 8.93
CA VAL A 68 -2.57 -6.72 8.16
C VAL A 68 -3.30 -7.69 9.08
N GLY A 69 -4.37 -8.33 8.60
CA GLY A 69 -5.13 -9.31 9.38
C GLY A 69 -5.93 -8.69 10.52
N LYS A 70 -6.65 -7.60 10.28
CA LYS A 70 -7.35 -6.81 11.29
C LYS A 70 -8.80 -7.24 11.56
N VAL A 71 -9.28 -8.28 10.89
CA VAL A 71 -10.66 -8.78 11.05
C VAL A 71 -11.02 -9.09 12.50
N PHE A 72 -10.06 -9.61 13.27
CA PHE A 72 -10.20 -9.93 14.69
C PHE A 72 -9.76 -8.80 15.65
N GLY A 73 -9.51 -7.60 15.12
CA GLY A 73 -8.99 -6.47 15.89
C GLY A 73 -7.47 -6.35 15.86
N MET A 74 -6.97 -5.21 16.38
CA MET A 74 -5.55 -4.85 16.33
C MET A 74 -4.65 -5.73 17.20
N ASP A 75 -5.18 -6.39 18.23
CA ASP A 75 -4.45 -7.30 19.11
C ASP A 75 -4.02 -8.60 18.40
N LYS A 76 -4.72 -8.98 17.34
CA LYS A 76 -4.41 -10.12 16.48
C LYS A 76 -3.71 -9.72 15.18
N ALA A 77 -3.69 -8.44 14.84
CA ALA A 77 -3.05 -7.95 13.64
C ALA A 77 -1.52 -8.13 13.68
N MET A 78 -0.94 -8.32 12.51
CA MET A 78 0.50 -8.32 12.32
C MET A 78 0.96 -7.02 11.63
N LYS A 79 2.25 -6.72 11.73
CA LYS A 79 2.84 -5.64 10.93
C LYS A 79 2.73 -5.96 9.45
N GLY A 80 2.22 -4.98 8.70
CA GLY A 80 2.38 -4.88 7.27
C GLY A 80 3.70 -4.19 6.93
N GLY A 81 3.74 -3.47 5.82
CA GLY A 81 4.95 -2.74 5.45
C GLY A 81 4.97 -2.30 4.00
N LEU A 82 6.10 -1.70 3.64
CA LEU A 82 6.41 -1.28 2.29
C LEU A 82 7.13 -2.41 1.54
N GLY A 83 6.59 -2.80 0.39
CA GLY A 83 7.20 -3.75 -0.53
C GLY A 83 7.49 -3.12 -1.89
N ALA A 84 8.50 -3.62 -2.58
CA ALA A 84 8.79 -3.23 -3.96
C ALA A 84 9.34 -4.39 -4.75
N TYR A 85 9.01 -4.41 -6.05
CA TYR A 85 9.55 -5.36 -7.00
C TYR A 85 9.61 -4.73 -8.39
N CYS A 86 10.63 -5.10 -9.17
CA CYS A 86 10.80 -4.60 -10.54
C CYS A 86 11.16 -5.75 -11.47
N VAL A 87 10.55 -5.74 -12.65
CA VAL A 87 10.83 -6.69 -13.73
C VAL A 87 11.38 -5.92 -14.93
N LYS A 88 12.42 -6.47 -15.56
CA LYS A 88 12.95 -6.01 -16.84
C LYS A 88 12.66 -7.02 -17.94
N MET A 89 12.07 -6.54 -19.04
CA MET A 89 11.80 -7.33 -20.24
C MET A 89 12.37 -6.58 -21.47
N GLY A 90 13.54 -6.97 -21.93
CA GLY A 90 14.27 -6.16 -22.90
C GLY A 90 14.59 -4.78 -22.33
N GLU A 91 14.17 -3.72 -23.00
CA GLU A 91 14.32 -2.35 -22.51
C GLU A 91 13.15 -1.88 -21.64
N LEU A 92 12.07 -2.65 -21.55
CA LEU A 92 10.92 -2.31 -20.72
C LEU A 92 11.21 -2.62 -19.26
N LEU A 93 11.00 -1.62 -18.39
CA LEU A 93 11.01 -1.76 -16.94
C LEU A 93 9.59 -1.56 -16.41
N VAL A 94 9.17 -2.47 -15.54
CA VAL A 94 7.90 -2.35 -14.81
C VAL A 94 8.17 -2.65 -13.35
N GLY A 95 7.94 -1.68 -12.50
CA GLY A 95 8.10 -1.79 -11.06
C GLY A 95 6.78 -1.52 -10.32
N ALA A 96 6.68 -2.04 -9.12
CA ALA A 96 5.61 -1.72 -8.19
C ALA A 96 6.21 -1.42 -6.81
N VAL A 97 5.67 -0.41 -6.15
CA VAL A 97 5.92 -0.09 -4.74
C VAL A 97 4.58 -0.08 -4.03
N VAL A 98 4.43 -0.87 -2.98
CA VAL A 98 3.14 -1.07 -2.32
C VAL A 98 3.30 -0.97 -0.80
N ALA A 99 2.49 -0.13 -0.16
CA ALA A 99 2.33 -0.10 1.29
C ALA A 99 1.11 -0.93 1.67
N VAL A 100 1.34 -2.08 2.31
CA VAL A 100 0.33 -3.09 2.59
C VAL A 100 -0.25 -2.89 3.98
N ASN A 101 -1.50 -2.39 4.03
CA ASN A 101 -2.25 -2.14 5.27
C ASN A 101 -3.68 -2.68 5.17
N CYS A 102 -3.84 -3.87 4.61
CA CYS A 102 -5.14 -4.49 4.32
C CYS A 102 -5.87 -4.99 5.56
N LEU A 103 -7.19 -5.13 5.44
CA LEU A 103 -8.03 -5.80 6.45
C LEU A 103 -7.71 -7.29 6.54
N GLY A 104 -7.55 -7.92 5.38
CA GLY A 104 -7.32 -9.34 5.22
C GLY A 104 -5.90 -9.80 5.53
N ASP A 105 -5.67 -11.06 5.25
CA ASP A 105 -4.37 -11.72 5.35
C ASP A 105 -3.61 -11.62 4.03
N VAL A 106 -2.29 -11.55 4.11
CA VAL A 106 -1.39 -11.64 2.95
C VAL A 106 -1.06 -13.10 2.69
N ILE A 107 -1.29 -13.55 1.46
CA ILE A 107 -1.10 -14.94 1.06
C ILE A 107 -0.03 -15.07 -0.03
N ASP A 108 0.66 -16.19 -0.03
CA ASP A 108 1.48 -16.61 -1.15
C ASP A 108 0.58 -17.16 -2.27
N PRO A 109 0.52 -16.52 -3.45
CA PRO A 109 -0.38 -16.94 -4.52
C PRO A 109 -0.04 -18.32 -5.12
N ALA A 110 1.19 -18.80 -4.93
CA ALA A 110 1.61 -20.10 -5.45
C ALA A 110 1.14 -21.26 -4.56
N SER A 111 1.21 -21.09 -3.25
CA SER A 111 0.86 -22.14 -2.27
C SER A 111 -0.50 -21.92 -1.58
N GLY A 112 -1.06 -20.72 -1.66
CA GLY A 112 -2.27 -20.31 -0.93
C GLY A 112 -2.06 -20.16 0.58
N LYS A 113 -0.82 -20.22 1.08
CA LYS A 113 -0.51 -20.11 2.51
C LYS A 113 -0.54 -18.67 2.96
N ILE A 114 -1.04 -18.44 4.17
CA ILE A 114 -0.98 -17.12 4.83
C ILE A 114 0.48 -16.86 5.21
N MET A 115 1.02 -15.73 4.73
CA MET A 115 2.38 -15.25 5.00
C MET A 115 2.39 -14.24 6.15
N ALA A 116 1.37 -13.40 6.25
CA ALA A 116 1.14 -12.46 7.32
C ALA A 116 -0.37 -12.20 7.42
N GLY A 117 -0.89 -12.00 8.62
CA GLY A 117 -2.33 -11.82 8.80
C GLY A 117 -2.75 -11.90 10.26
N ALA A 118 -4.02 -12.19 10.49
CA ALA A 118 -4.54 -12.38 11.83
C ALA A 118 -3.85 -13.56 12.52
N PHE A 119 -3.19 -13.28 13.64
CA PHE A 119 -2.30 -14.24 14.30
C PHE A 119 -2.67 -14.42 15.78
N GLN A 120 -2.84 -15.66 16.18
CA GLN A 120 -3.08 -16.06 17.58
C GLN A 120 -1.76 -16.48 18.22
N LYS A 121 -1.25 -15.64 19.11
CA LYS A 121 0.06 -15.83 19.78
C LYS A 121 0.11 -17.06 20.66
N GLU A 122 -0.98 -17.36 21.38
CA GLU A 122 -1.09 -18.46 22.34
C GLU A 122 -0.99 -19.84 21.66
N SER A 123 -1.55 -19.98 20.47
CA SER A 123 -1.53 -21.21 19.69
C SER A 123 -0.53 -21.20 18.54
N PHE A 124 0.14 -20.07 18.35
CA PHE A 124 1.14 -19.83 17.31
C PHE A 124 0.62 -20.15 15.89
N ARG A 125 -0.60 -19.67 15.57
CA ARG A 125 -1.26 -19.94 14.29
C ARG A 125 -1.95 -18.73 13.68
N PHE A 126 -2.12 -18.74 12.37
CA PHE A 126 -2.99 -17.82 11.65
C PHE A 126 -4.46 -18.19 11.82
N LEU A 127 -5.33 -17.18 11.86
CA LEU A 127 -6.77 -17.33 12.11
C LEU A 127 -7.63 -17.34 10.83
N ASP A 128 -7.07 -17.09 9.65
CA ASP A 128 -7.79 -17.06 8.37
C ASP A 128 -8.96 -16.06 8.34
N SER A 129 -8.62 -14.82 8.05
CA SER A 129 -9.56 -13.67 8.07
C SER A 129 -10.76 -13.85 7.14
N GLU A 130 -10.61 -14.50 6.00
CA GLU A 130 -11.68 -14.72 5.04
C GLU A 130 -12.73 -15.69 5.58
N LYS A 131 -12.30 -16.81 6.15
CA LYS A 131 -13.23 -17.79 6.76
C LYS A 131 -14.02 -17.19 7.91
N GLU A 132 -13.37 -16.37 8.73
CA GLU A 132 -14.03 -15.70 9.84
C GLU A 132 -15.10 -14.72 9.38
N LEU A 133 -14.82 -13.91 8.34
CA LEU A 133 -15.82 -13.00 7.79
C LEU A 133 -17.06 -13.74 7.28
N PHE A 134 -16.91 -14.89 6.64
CA PHE A 134 -18.04 -15.71 6.21
C PHE A 134 -18.87 -16.25 7.38
N GLN A 135 -18.24 -16.58 8.50
CA GLN A 135 -18.93 -17.07 9.70
C GLN A 135 -19.65 -15.97 10.47
N GLN A 136 -19.14 -14.74 10.39
CA GLN A 136 -19.66 -13.58 11.13
C GLN A 136 -20.65 -12.72 10.32
N CYS A 137 -21.12 -13.17 9.17
CA CYS A 137 -22.09 -12.43 8.32
C CYS A 137 -23.38 -11.99 9.06
N GLU A 138 -23.66 -12.53 10.24
CA GLU A 138 -24.83 -12.17 11.06
C GLU A 138 -24.55 -11.06 12.11
N MET A 139 -23.31 -10.59 12.24
CA MET A 139 -22.94 -9.61 13.27
C MET A 139 -23.02 -8.17 12.76
N THR A 140 -24.08 -7.48 13.14
CA THR A 140 -24.27 -6.03 12.98
C THR A 140 -23.36 -5.27 13.95
N GLY A 141 -22.25 -4.74 13.47
CA GLY A 141 -21.36 -3.84 14.22
C GLY A 141 -20.65 -2.89 13.29
N ASN A 142 -20.51 -1.61 13.69
CA ASN A 142 -19.75 -0.62 12.94
C ASN A 142 -18.26 -0.95 13.05
N ARG A 143 -17.74 -1.74 12.12
CA ARG A 143 -16.31 -2.11 12.02
C ARG A 143 -15.59 -1.12 11.12
N PHE A 144 -15.54 0.15 11.53
CA PHE A 144 -14.63 1.09 10.89
C PHE A 144 -13.20 0.70 11.29
N ALA A 145 -12.64 -0.25 10.58
CA ALA A 145 -11.22 -0.54 10.67
C ALA A 145 -10.54 0.28 9.57
N GLY A 146 -9.61 1.14 9.93
CA GLY A 146 -8.80 1.87 8.96
C GLY A 146 -7.92 0.91 8.18
N ASN A 147 -8.37 0.56 6.99
CA ASN A 147 -7.69 -0.38 6.10
C ASN A 147 -7.49 0.31 4.77
N THR A 148 -6.32 0.18 4.22
CA THR A 148 -6.00 0.78 2.91
C THR A 148 -4.68 0.22 2.42
N THR A 149 -4.66 -0.39 1.25
CA THR A 149 -3.43 -0.72 0.56
C THR A 149 -3.24 0.26 -0.57
N ILE A 150 -2.13 0.97 -0.58
CA ILE A 150 -1.79 1.91 -1.65
C ILE A 150 -0.56 1.43 -2.41
N GLY A 151 -0.57 1.62 -3.73
CA GLY A 151 0.54 1.24 -4.58
C GLY A 151 0.83 2.24 -5.68
N ALA A 152 2.07 2.24 -6.13
CA ALA A 152 2.51 2.97 -7.31
C ALA A 152 3.11 1.99 -8.31
N ILE A 153 2.66 2.07 -9.57
CA ILE A 153 3.27 1.37 -10.69
C ILE A 153 4.21 2.31 -11.41
N LEU A 154 5.44 1.87 -11.60
CA LEU A 154 6.53 2.61 -12.20
C LEU A 154 6.93 1.94 -13.52
N THR A 155 7.05 2.71 -14.60
CA THR A 155 7.48 2.16 -15.88
C THR A 155 8.17 3.22 -16.73
N ASN A 156 9.08 2.80 -17.60
CA ASN A 156 9.67 3.60 -18.66
C ASN A 156 8.87 3.55 -19.96
N ALA A 157 7.74 2.83 -20.01
CA ALA A 157 6.84 2.84 -21.16
C ALA A 157 6.19 4.21 -21.34
N ARG A 158 6.08 4.65 -22.59
CA ARG A 158 5.31 5.85 -22.93
C ARG A 158 3.83 5.48 -23.00
N LEU A 159 3.06 5.94 -22.03
CA LEU A 159 1.63 5.65 -21.91
C LEU A 159 0.80 6.91 -22.17
N THR A 160 -0.31 6.75 -22.88
CA THR A 160 -1.37 7.75 -22.85
C THR A 160 -2.08 7.73 -21.49
N LYS A 161 -2.80 8.79 -21.15
CA LYS A 161 -3.58 8.86 -19.90
C LYS A 161 -4.53 7.67 -19.73
N ALA A 162 -5.23 7.27 -20.79
CA ALA A 162 -6.14 6.11 -20.77
C ALA A 162 -5.38 4.79 -20.50
N GLN A 163 -4.21 4.61 -21.13
CA GLN A 163 -3.37 3.43 -20.89
C GLN A 163 -2.82 3.41 -19.45
N ALA A 164 -2.37 4.54 -18.94
CA ALA A 164 -1.90 4.63 -17.55
C ALA A 164 -3.02 4.29 -16.55
N THR A 165 -4.24 4.80 -16.76
CA THR A 165 -5.42 4.44 -15.95
C THR A 165 -5.71 2.94 -16.04
N LYS A 166 -5.63 2.34 -17.22
CA LYS A 166 -5.84 0.90 -17.40
C LYS A 166 -4.77 0.07 -16.66
N VAL A 167 -3.50 0.47 -16.74
CA VAL A 167 -2.40 -0.19 -16.02
C VAL A 167 -2.62 -0.11 -14.50
N ALA A 168 -2.99 1.06 -13.98
CA ALA A 168 -3.31 1.22 -12.56
C ALA A 168 -4.47 0.30 -12.12
N SER A 169 -5.53 0.24 -12.92
CA SER A 169 -6.67 -0.67 -12.67
C SER A 169 -6.25 -2.15 -12.69
N MET A 170 -5.41 -2.57 -13.64
CA MET A 170 -4.91 -3.95 -13.71
C MET A 170 -4.02 -4.32 -12.51
N ALA A 171 -3.35 -3.35 -11.90
CA ALA A 171 -2.51 -3.58 -10.73
C ALA A 171 -3.30 -4.07 -9.51
N HIS A 172 -4.58 -3.72 -9.39
CA HIS A 172 -5.49 -4.22 -8.35
C HIS A 172 -5.66 -5.74 -8.39
N ASP A 173 -5.51 -6.38 -9.56
CA ASP A 173 -5.52 -7.84 -9.65
C ASP A 173 -4.37 -8.48 -8.83
N GLY A 174 -3.28 -7.74 -8.61
CA GLY A 174 -2.20 -8.15 -7.72
C GLY A 174 -2.67 -8.25 -6.27
N TYR A 175 -3.48 -7.31 -5.80
CA TYR A 175 -4.08 -7.34 -4.47
C TYR A 175 -5.01 -8.53 -4.30
N ALA A 176 -5.94 -8.74 -5.24
CA ALA A 176 -6.86 -9.86 -5.21
C ALA A 176 -6.17 -11.24 -5.20
N ARG A 177 -4.94 -11.32 -5.74
CA ARG A 177 -4.13 -12.56 -5.75
C ARG A 177 -3.34 -12.78 -4.46
N THR A 178 -3.05 -11.74 -3.71
CA THR A 178 -2.12 -11.79 -2.58
C THR A 178 -2.73 -11.36 -1.25
N MET A 179 -3.97 -10.87 -1.24
CA MET A 179 -4.69 -10.48 -0.03
C MET A 179 -6.04 -11.20 0.03
N ARG A 180 -6.45 -11.63 1.21
CA ARG A 180 -7.69 -12.38 1.40
C ARG A 180 -8.35 -12.05 2.75
N PRO A 181 -9.56 -11.44 2.73
CA PRO A 181 -10.21 -10.84 1.57
C PRO A 181 -9.51 -9.58 1.08
N ALA A 182 -9.77 -9.19 -0.18
CA ALA A 182 -9.40 -7.92 -0.77
C ALA A 182 -10.66 -7.21 -1.29
N HIS A 183 -10.59 -5.89 -1.52
CA HIS A 183 -11.65 -5.07 -2.11
C HIS A 183 -13.01 -5.20 -1.41
N THR A 184 -13.00 -5.32 -0.08
CA THR A 184 -14.23 -5.32 0.71
C THR A 184 -14.74 -3.89 0.91
N LEU A 185 -16.02 -3.75 1.29
CA LEU A 185 -16.59 -2.43 1.65
C LEU A 185 -15.93 -1.80 2.89
N LEU A 186 -15.10 -2.55 3.60
CA LEU A 186 -14.37 -2.14 4.81
C LEU A 186 -12.88 -1.85 4.50
N ASP A 187 -12.45 -2.06 3.27
CA ASP A 187 -11.08 -1.88 2.81
C ASP A 187 -11.00 -0.74 1.81
N GLY A 188 -9.97 0.06 1.87
CA GLY A 188 -9.75 1.22 1.01
C GLY A 188 -8.80 0.95 -0.15
N ASP A 189 -8.62 -0.31 -0.53
CA ASP A 189 -7.76 -0.71 -1.66
C ASP A 189 -8.45 -0.62 -3.02
#